data_62d856123229a85f4c3a9ec0e6edccb1
#
_entry.id   62d856123229a85f4c3a9ec0e6edccb1
#
_cell.length_a   1.000
_cell.length_b   1.000
_cell.length_c   1.000
_cell.angle_alpha   90.00
_cell.angle_beta   90.00
_cell.angle_gamma   90.00
#
_symmetry.space_group_name_H-M   'P 1'
#
loop_
_entity.id
_entity.type
_entity.pdbx_description
1 polymer ?
#
loop_
_entity_poly.entity_id
_entity_poly.type
_entity_poly.pdbx_seq_one_letter_code
_entity_poly.pdbx_strand_id
1 'polypeptide(L)'
;DDILLVPAHSSILPKEVDLTTKLTKKITLNTPIISAAMDTVTEAKLAIAIAQEGGMGVIHKNMSVTSQAKEVRKVKRFESGIIRDPISIEPKATIKDVFELQAQHGISALPVVSNKTLVGLITSRDVRFETRLDALVESVMTPQKKLITVSEGASMDKVRALLQKHRIERVMVTDKSFKLGGMIT
;
A
#
# COMPACT_ATOMS: atom_id res chain seq x y z
N ASP A 1 -19.04 22.99 25.35
CA ASP A 1 -19.00 22.83 26.80
C ASP A 1 -17.58 22.93 27.25
N ASP A 2 -17.31 23.86 28.15
CA ASP A 2 -15.95 24.19 28.56
C ASP A 2 -15.49 23.22 29.65
N ILE A 3 -14.59 22.30 29.27
CA ILE A 3 -13.96 21.39 30.21
C ILE A 3 -12.46 21.74 30.27
N LEU A 4 -11.95 21.97 31.46
CA LEU A 4 -10.54 22.21 31.70
C LEU A 4 -9.94 21.02 32.47
N LEU A 5 -8.73 20.63 32.09
CA LEU A 5 -7.97 19.63 32.83
C LEU A 5 -7.32 20.31 34.04
N VAL A 6 -7.48 19.75 35.22
CA VAL A 6 -6.79 20.20 36.41
C VAL A 6 -5.34 19.73 36.34
N PRO A 7 -4.33 20.65 36.45
CA PRO A 7 -2.95 20.24 36.47
C PRO A 7 -2.66 19.31 37.65
N ALA A 8 -1.92 18.25 37.42
CA ALA A 8 -1.51 17.29 38.42
C ALA A 8 -0.03 16.91 38.23
N HIS A 9 0.57 16.34 39.27
CA HIS A 9 1.92 15.81 39.15
C HIS A 9 1.99 14.66 38.12
N SER A 10 3.03 14.68 37.29
CA SER A 10 3.32 13.58 36.35
C SER A 10 4.80 13.21 36.43
N SER A 11 5.08 11.92 36.46
CA SER A 11 6.43 11.34 36.36
C SER A 11 6.73 10.74 35.01
N ILE A 12 5.81 10.88 34.01
CA ILE A 12 5.89 10.28 32.69
C ILE A 12 6.31 11.36 31.70
N LEU A 13 7.31 11.08 30.88
CA LEU A 13 7.68 11.93 29.75
C LEU A 13 6.66 11.81 28.61
N PRO A 14 6.42 12.88 27.83
CA PRO A 14 5.45 12.84 26.71
C PRO A 14 5.65 11.66 25.73
N LYS A 15 6.90 11.27 25.47
CA LYS A 15 7.24 10.14 24.59
C LYS A 15 6.94 8.76 25.18
N GLU A 16 6.67 8.68 26.49
CA GLU A 16 6.41 7.43 27.22
C GLU A 16 4.92 7.23 27.51
N VAL A 17 4.09 8.19 27.09
CA VAL A 17 2.64 8.12 27.30
C VAL A 17 2.04 7.02 26.43
N ASP A 18 1.30 6.10 27.04
CA ASP A 18 0.48 5.13 26.33
C ASP A 18 -0.83 5.80 25.90
N LEU A 19 -1.02 5.95 24.58
CA LEU A 19 -2.21 6.53 23.95
C LEU A 19 -3.22 5.48 23.52
N THR A 20 -2.96 4.19 23.78
CA THR A 20 -3.87 3.12 23.34
C THR A 20 -5.26 3.30 23.98
N THR A 21 -6.28 3.16 23.13
CA THR A 21 -7.67 3.29 23.56
C THR A 21 -8.58 2.29 22.88
N LYS A 22 -9.62 1.86 23.57
CA LYS A 22 -10.63 0.95 22.99
C LYS A 22 -11.71 1.76 22.30
N LEU A 23 -11.77 1.66 20.98
CA LEU A 23 -12.87 2.22 20.21
C LEU A 23 -14.14 1.36 20.36
N THR A 24 -13.98 0.05 20.38
CA THR A 24 -15.05 -0.93 20.62
C THR A 24 -14.50 -2.10 21.44
N LYS A 25 -15.36 -3.07 21.79
CA LYS A 25 -14.92 -4.29 22.48
C LYS A 25 -13.84 -5.07 21.71
N LYS A 26 -13.75 -4.89 20.37
CA LYS A 26 -12.84 -5.66 19.49
C LYS A 26 -11.84 -4.79 18.77
N ILE A 27 -11.95 -3.47 18.84
CA ILE A 27 -11.06 -2.53 18.12
C ILE A 27 -10.33 -1.66 19.14
N THR A 28 -9.03 -1.74 19.12
CA THR A 28 -8.13 -0.88 19.88
C THR A 28 -7.38 0.02 18.91
N LEU A 29 -7.27 1.30 19.23
CA LEU A 29 -6.47 2.28 18.50
C LEU A 29 -5.17 2.53 19.26
N ASN A 30 -4.07 2.73 18.55
CA ASN A 30 -2.80 3.13 19.14
C ASN A 30 -2.75 4.63 19.44
N THR A 31 -3.51 5.41 18.66
CA THR A 31 -3.71 6.86 18.87
C THR A 31 -5.21 7.15 18.88
N PRO A 32 -5.77 7.86 19.87
CA PRO A 32 -7.21 8.06 20.03
C PRO A 32 -7.77 9.13 19.08
N ILE A 33 -7.50 8.99 17.79
CA ILE A 33 -7.93 9.92 16.75
C ILE A 33 -8.79 9.18 15.73
N ILE A 34 -9.96 9.75 15.45
CA ILE A 34 -10.88 9.25 14.42
C ILE A 34 -11.24 10.42 13.51
N SER A 35 -11.17 10.24 12.19
CA SER A 35 -11.63 11.27 11.28
C SER A 35 -13.14 11.28 11.14
N ALA A 36 -13.72 12.48 10.99
CA ALA A 36 -15.14 12.65 10.74
C ALA A 36 -15.53 12.07 9.36
N ALA A 37 -16.69 11.41 9.30
CA ALA A 37 -17.26 10.87 8.07
C ALA A 37 -17.91 11.98 7.22
N MET A 38 -17.13 12.99 6.84
CA MET A 38 -17.56 14.15 6.08
C MET A 38 -17.12 14.05 4.64
N ASP A 39 -18.01 14.48 3.73
CA ASP A 39 -17.73 14.59 2.31
C ASP A 39 -16.51 15.49 2.06
N THR A 40 -15.69 15.13 1.10
CA THR A 40 -14.41 15.78 0.76
C THR A 40 -13.35 15.82 1.87
N VAL A 41 -13.67 15.35 3.07
CA VAL A 41 -12.74 15.28 4.21
C VAL A 41 -12.16 13.88 4.34
N THR A 42 -12.99 12.85 4.59
CA THR A 42 -12.50 11.50 4.81
C THR A 42 -12.82 10.57 3.65
N GLU A 43 -11.88 10.46 2.76
CA GLU A 43 -11.78 9.45 1.71
C GLU A 43 -10.55 8.56 1.96
N ALA A 44 -10.21 7.67 1.02
CA ALA A 44 -9.12 6.71 1.22
C ALA A 44 -7.79 7.37 1.62
N LYS A 45 -7.44 8.53 1.04
CA LYS A 45 -6.16 9.22 1.31
C LYS A 45 -6.02 9.61 2.78
N LEU A 46 -7.02 10.29 3.35
CA LEU A 46 -6.98 10.69 4.76
C LEU A 46 -7.13 9.46 5.67
N ALA A 47 -7.99 8.50 5.33
CA ALA A 47 -8.15 7.28 6.12
C ALA A 47 -6.86 6.48 6.23
N ILE A 48 -6.06 6.40 5.16
CA ILE A 48 -4.73 5.79 5.17
C ILE A 48 -3.79 6.57 6.08
N ALA A 49 -3.71 7.90 5.93
CA ALA A 49 -2.81 8.73 6.73
C ALA A 49 -3.09 8.60 8.24
N ILE A 50 -4.36 8.65 8.64
CA ILE A 50 -4.75 8.50 10.05
C ILE A 50 -4.44 7.08 10.56
N ALA A 51 -4.67 6.06 9.74
CA ALA A 51 -4.36 4.68 10.12
C ALA A 51 -2.85 4.46 10.33
N GLN A 52 -1.99 5.11 9.54
CA GLN A 52 -0.53 5.07 9.72
C GLN A 52 -0.09 5.68 11.04
N GLU A 53 -0.81 6.68 11.54
CA GLU A 53 -0.57 7.31 12.85
C GLU A 53 -1.24 6.56 14.02
N GLY A 54 -1.87 5.42 13.74
CA GLY A 54 -2.49 4.57 14.76
C GLY A 54 -3.95 4.89 15.09
N GLY A 55 -4.57 5.81 14.36
CA GLY A 55 -5.97 6.16 14.45
C GLY A 55 -6.87 5.41 13.48
N MET A 56 -8.07 5.92 13.21
CA MET A 56 -9.04 5.32 12.30
C MET A 56 -9.70 6.36 11.40
N GLY A 57 -9.74 6.09 10.10
CA GLY A 57 -10.53 6.86 9.13
C GLY A 57 -11.94 6.29 8.96
N VAL A 58 -12.95 7.15 8.96
CA VAL A 58 -14.34 6.78 8.68
C VAL A 58 -14.76 7.38 7.35
N ILE A 59 -14.88 6.52 6.33
CA ILE A 59 -15.26 6.95 4.97
C ILE A 59 -16.72 7.45 4.96
N HIS A 60 -16.94 8.64 4.40
CA HIS A 60 -18.27 9.23 4.31
C HIS A 60 -19.22 8.47 3.38
N LYS A 61 -20.52 8.71 3.56
CA LYS A 61 -21.59 8.02 2.79
C LYS A 61 -22.09 8.80 1.56
N ASN A 62 -21.63 10.05 1.34
CA ASN A 62 -22.10 10.89 0.23
C ASN A 62 -21.47 10.46 -1.10
N MET A 63 -21.66 9.20 -1.46
CA MET A 63 -21.24 8.59 -2.71
C MET A 63 -22.04 7.29 -2.95
N SER A 64 -21.95 6.72 -4.14
CA SER A 64 -22.58 5.43 -4.40
C SER A 64 -21.95 4.32 -3.56
N VAL A 65 -22.72 3.28 -3.26
CA VAL A 65 -22.23 2.08 -2.54
C VAL A 65 -20.97 1.49 -3.20
N THR A 66 -20.96 1.45 -4.54
CA THR A 66 -19.81 0.97 -5.32
C THR A 66 -18.59 1.84 -5.12
N SER A 67 -18.75 3.17 -5.13
CA SER A 67 -17.66 4.13 -4.90
C SER A 67 -17.12 4.02 -3.47
N GLN A 68 -17.99 3.96 -2.46
CA GLN A 68 -17.58 3.80 -1.07
C GLN A 68 -16.80 2.49 -0.86
N ALA A 69 -17.28 1.39 -1.41
CA ALA A 69 -16.59 0.11 -1.38
C ALA A 69 -15.21 0.17 -2.08
N LYS A 70 -15.07 1.00 -3.15
CA LYS A 70 -13.79 1.24 -3.82
C LYS A 70 -12.81 2.00 -2.90
N GLU A 71 -13.29 3.03 -2.21
CA GLU A 71 -12.47 3.77 -1.24
C GLU A 71 -12.01 2.89 -0.07
N VAL A 72 -12.92 2.10 0.51
CA VAL A 72 -12.57 1.14 1.58
C VAL A 72 -11.53 0.11 1.07
N ARG A 73 -11.68 -0.41 -0.15
CA ARG A 73 -10.69 -1.33 -0.74
C ARG A 73 -9.31 -0.69 -0.89
N LYS A 74 -9.22 0.61 -1.24
CA LYS A 74 -7.95 1.33 -1.30
C LYS A 74 -7.26 1.35 0.07
N VAL A 75 -8.01 1.67 1.14
CA VAL A 75 -7.48 1.66 2.52
C VAL A 75 -7.00 0.26 2.91
N LYS A 76 -7.83 -0.75 2.68
CA LYS A 76 -7.50 -2.15 3.02
C LYS A 76 -6.30 -2.70 2.24
N ARG A 77 -6.10 -2.26 1.01
CA ARG A 77 -4.90 -2.58 0.24
C ARG A 77 -3.63 -1.98 0.83
N PHE A 78 -3.76 -0.83 1.47
CA PHE A 78 -2.64 -0.15 2.12
C PHE A 78 -2.35 -0.70 3.53
N GLU A 79 -3.31 -1.37 4.15
CA GLU A 79 -3.22 -1.96 5.48
C GLU A 79 -2.09 -3.00 5.53
N SER A 80 -1.03 -2.75 6.27
CA SER A 80 0.12 -3.65 6.47
C SER A 80 1.36 -3.48 5.58
N GLY A 81 1.49 -2.42 4.82
CA GLY A 81 2.60 -2.30 3.84
C GLY A 81 2.52 -3.34 2.70
N ILE A 82 1.46 -4.16 2.68
CA ILE A 82 1.19 -5.12 1.62
C ILE A 82 0.08 -4.56 0.73
N ILE A 83 0.41 -4.25 -0.49
CA ILE A 83 -0.57 -3.94 -1.53
C ILE A 83 -1.11 -5.28 -2.03
N ARG A 84 -2.30 -5.67 -1.59
CA ARG A 84 -3.00 -6.84 -2.12
C ARG A 84 -3.61 -6.50 -3.47
N ASP A 85 -3.56 -7.44 -4.42
CA ASP A 85 -3.98 -7.24 -5.82
C ASP A 85 -3.37 -5.96 -6.43
N PRO A 86 -2.04 -5.85 -6.53
CA PRO A 86 -1.42 -4.69 -7.15
C PRO A 86 -1.85 -4.60 -8.62
N ILE A 87 -1.99 -3.36 -9.10
CA ILE A 87 -2.22 -3.14 -10.52
C ILE A 87 -1.06 -3.76 -11.28
N SER A 88 -1.38 -4.63 -12.23
CA SER A 88 -0.42 -5.40 -13.00
C SER A 88 -0.60 -5.14 -14.49
N ILE A 89 0.41 -5.51 -15.27
CA ILE A 89 0.43 -5.36 -16.72
C ILE A 89 0.83 -6.69 -17.37
N GLU A 90 0.42 -6.90 -18.60
CA GLU A 90 0.81 -8.10 -19.36
C GLU A 90 2.18 -7.93 -20.03
N PRO A 91 2.95 -9.03 -20.23
CA PRO A 91 4.28 -8.96 -20.88
C PRO A 91 4.23 -8.40 -22.30
N LYS A 92 3.13 -8.61 -23.02
CA LYS A 92 2.92 -8.14 -24.39
C LYS A 92 2.35 -6.73 -24.52
N ALA A 93 2.06 -6.07 -23.40
CA ALA A 93 1.71 -4.65 -23.40
C ALA A 93 2.91 -3.79 -23.80
N THR A 94 2.67 -2.54 -24.16
CA THR A 94 3.69 -1.61 -24.63
C THR A 94 4.21 -0.72 -23.47
N ILE A 95 5.34 -0.08 -23.69
CA ILE A 95 5.88 0.92 -22.74
C ILE A 95 4.92 2.12 -22.63
N LYS A 96 4.19 2.45 -23.69
CA LYS A 96 3.13 3.46 -23.64
C LYS A 96 2.07 3.11 -22.59
N ASP A 97 1.60 1.85 -22.59
CA ASP A 97 0.61 1.38 -21.62
C ASP A 97 1.14 1.45 -20.17
N VAL A 98 2.45 1.23 -19.98
CA VAL A 98 3.12 1.41 -18.66
C VAL A 98 2.98 2.84 -18.18
N PHE A 99 3.32 3.83 -19.03
CA PHE A 99 3.20 5.25 -18.67
C PHE A 99 1.76 5.66 -18.38
N GLU A 100 0.81 5.20 -19.17
CA GLU A 100 -0.62 5.49 -18.97
C GLU A 100 -1.11 4.94 -17.62
N LEU A 101 -0.80 3.68 -17.30
CA LEU A 101 -1.17 3.08 -16.00
C LEU A 101 -0.48 3.76 -14.82
N GLN A 102 0.80 4.10 -14.96
CA GLN A 102 1.53 4.82 -13.92
C GLN A 102 0.93 6.20 -13.64
N ALA A 103 0.60 6.96 -14.69
CA ALA A 103 -0.01 8.28 -14.56
C ALA A 103 -1.43 8.20 -13.99
N GLN A 104 -2.26 7.28 -14.49
CA GLN A 104 -3.65 7.11 -14.07
C GLN A 104 -3.78 6.72 -12.58
N HIS A 105 -2.84 5.93 -12.08
CA HIS A 105 -2.92 5.37 -10.73
C HIS A 105 -1.91 5.94 -9.74
N GLY A 106 -1.02 6.84 -10.18
CA GLY A 106 0.03 7.42 -9.34
C GLY A 106 1.02 6.39 -8.80
N ILE A 107 1.32 5.35 -9.58
CA ILE A 107 2.20 4.24 -9.18
C ILE A 107 3.49 4.24 -9.98
N SER A 108 4.58 3.79 -9.38
CA SER A 108 5.91 3.77 -9.99
C SER A 108 6.44 2.37 -10.28
N ALA A 109 5.63 1.34 -10.05
CA ALA A 109 5.97 -0.05 -10.35
C ALA A 109 4.73 -0.88 -10.67
N LEU A 110 4.86 -1.75 -11.65
CA LEU A 110 3.83 -2.65 -12.13
C LEU A 110 4.39 -4.08 -12.15
N PRO A 111 3.83 -5.01 -11.35
CA PRO A 111 4.07 -6.43 -11.57
C PRO A 111 3.66 -6.83 -12.99
N VAL A 112 4.51 -7.58 -13.65
CA VAL A 112 4.19 -8.14 -14.99
C VAL A 112 3.65 -9.55 -14.78
N VAL A 113 2.41 -9.77 -15.21
CA VAL A 113 1.66 -11.00 -14.94
C VAL A 113 1.17 -11.62 -16.23
N SER A 114 1.39 -12.91 -16.38
CA SER A 114 0.82 -13.73 -17.46
C SER A 114 0.00 -14.87 -16.86
N ASN A 115 -1.27 -14.98 -17.21
CA ASN A 115 -2.17 -16.01 -16.68
C ASN A 115 -2.13 -16.12 -15.13
N LYS A 116 -2.19 -14.97 -14.44
CA LYS A 116 -2.09 -14.85 -12.97
C LYS A 116 -0.71 -15.19 -12.36
N THR A 117 0.27 -15.58 -13.18
CA THR A 117 1.64 -15.88 -12.74
C THR A 117 2.53 -14.65 -12.90
N LEU A 118 3.27 -14.31 -11.87
CA LEU A 118 4.26 -13.22 -11.90
C LEU A 118 5.43 -13.64 -12.80
N VAL A 119 5.65 -12.90 -13.89
CA VAL A 119 6.73 -13.16 -14.85
C VAL A 119 7.81 -12.09 -14.84
N GLY A 120 7.53 -10.93 -14.23
CA GLY A 120 8.49 -9.83 -14.14
C GLY A 120 7.98 -8.67 -13.29
N LEU A 121 8.78 -7.63 -13.25
CA LEU A 121 8.46 -6.34 -12.65
C LEU A 121 8.98 -5.24 -13.57
N ILE A 122 8.16 -4.22 -13.82
CA ILE A 122 8.58 -3.01 -14.53
C ILE A 122 8.37 -1.80 -13.64
N THR A 123 9.37 -0.93 -13.57
CA THR A 123 9.36 0.25 -12.70
C THR A 123 9.66 1.51 -13.51
N SER A 124 9.39 2.69 -12.93
CA SER A 124 9.77 3.96 -13.53
C SER A 124 11.26 4.08 -13.82
N ARG A 125 12.11 3.34 -13.09
CA ARG A 125 13.56 3.29 -13.33
C ARG A 125 13.87 2.57 -14.64
N ASP A 126 13.18 1.47 -14.91
CA ASP A 126 13.41 0.64 -16.10
C ASP A 126 13.02 1.39 -17.39
N VAL A 127 11.94 2.20 -17.33
CA VAL A 127 11.41 2.94 -18.49
C VAL A 127 11.91 4.38 -18.59
N ARG A 128 12.71 4.84 -17.63
CA ARG A 128 13.13 6.26 -17.53
C ARG A 128 13.82 6.81 -18.77
N PHE A 129 14.58 5.97 -19.44
CA PHE A 129 15.34 6.34 -20.62
C PHE A 129 14.90 5.59 -21.88
N GLU A 130 13.79 4.82 -21.78
CA GLU A 130 13.26 4.12 -22.96
C GLU A 130 12.49 5.12 -23.85
N THR A 131 12.89 5.20 -25.08
CA THR A 131 12.32 6.13 -26.09
C THR A 131 11.34 5.43 -27.01
N ARG A 132 11.40 4.09 -27.08
CA ARG A 132 10.52 3.28 -27.93
C ARG A 132 9.23 2.96 -27.18
N LEU A 133 8.21 3.79 -27.39
CA LEU A 133 6.92 3.63 -26.72
C LEU A 133 6.15 2.38 -27.14
N ASP A 134 6.47 1.82 -28.30
CA ASP A 134 5.93 0.59 -28.88
C ASP A 134 6.69 -0.67 -28.45
N ALA A 135 7.82 -0.55 -27.74
CA ALA A 135 8.55 -1.70 -27.23
C ALA A 135 7.67 -2.49 -26.24
N LEU A 136 7.80 -3.82 -26.26
CA LEU A 136 7.05 -4.68 -25.36
C LEU A 136 7.63 -4.66 -23.94
N VAL A 137 6.78 -4.71 -22.95
CA VAL A 137 7.14 -4.76 -21.52
C VAL A 137 8.15 -5.87 -21.23
N GLU A 138 7.98 -7.05 -21.83
CA GLU A 138 8.88 -8.19 -21.63
C GLU A 138 10.32 -7.93 -22.05
N SER A 139 10.57 -7.00 -22.97
CA SER A 139 11.92 -6.66 -23.44
C SER A 139 12.66 -5.71 -22.47
N VAL A 140 11.94 -5.02 -21.60
CA VAL A 140 12.49 -3.96 -20.70
C VAL A 140 12.39 -4.36 -19.23
N MET A 141 11.41 -5.18 -18.85
CA MET A 141 11.15 -5.57 -17.47
C MET A 141 12.30 -6.30 -16.79
N THR A 142 12.36 -6.24 -15.47
CA THR A 142 13.14 -7.17 -14.66
C THR A 142 12.46 -8.55 -14.70
N PRO A 143 13.09 -9.60 -15.25
CA PRO A 143 12.45 -10.90 -15.41
C PRO A 143 12.33 -11.65 -14.07
N GLN A 144 11.39 -12.60 -13.98
CA GLN A 144 11.06 -13.40 -12.80
C GLN A 144 12.31 -13.95 -12.07
N LYS A 145 13.27 -14.46 -12.80
CA LYS A 145 14.51 -15.06 -12.23
C LYS A 145 15.35 -14.10 -11.39
N LYS A 146 15.19 -12.80 -11.60
CA LYS A 146 15.90 -11.73 -10.86
C LYS A 146 15.03 -11.11 -9.75
N LEU A 147 13.78 -11.50 -9.63
CA LEU A 147 12.88 -10.94 -8.62
C LEU A 147 13.17 -11.54 -7.25
N ILE A 148 13.14 -10.68 -6.24
CA ILE A 148 13.12 -11.08 -4.84
C ILE A 148 11.65 -11.21 -4.43
N THR A 149 11.27 -12.40 -3.99
CA THR A 149 9.90 -12.70 -3.59
C THR A 149 9.86 -13.26 -2.18
N VAL A 150 8.71 -13.13 -1.53
CA VAL A 150 8.41 -13.76 -0.24
C VAL A 150 7.07 -14.49 -0.34
N SER A 151 6.90 -15.49 0.50
CA SER A 151 5.61 -16.19 0.63
C SER A 151 4.63 -15.33 1.41
N GLU A 152 3.34 -15.55 1.21
CA GLU A 152 2.29 -14.97 2.05
C GLU A 152 2.53 -15.31 3.53
N GLY A 153 2.37 -14.33 4.42
CA GLY A 153 2.66 -14.49 5.85
C GLY A 153 4.13 -14.31 6.25
N ALA A 154 5.02 -13.93 5.34
CA ALA A 154 6.40 -13.59 5.71
C ALA A 154 6.43 -12.43 6.73
N SER A 155 7.28 -12.54 7.77
CA SER A 155 7.41 -11.49 8.78
C SER A 155 7.99 -10.21 8.17
N MET A 156 7.56 -9.06 8.68
CA MET A 156 8.06 -7.76 8.22
C MET A 156 9.57 -7.59 8.44
N ASP A 157 10.13 -8.21 9.47
CA ASP A 157 11.59 -8.18 9.70
C ASP A 157 12.34 -8.90 8.59
N LYS A 158 11.84 -10.04 8.13
CA LYS A 158 12.38 -10.75 6.98
C LYS A 158 12.29 -9.91 5.71
N VAL A 159 11.16 -9.24 5.50
CA VAL A 159 10.97 -8.35 4.33
C VAL A 159 11.95 -7.19 4.39
N ARG A 160 12.06 -6.49 5.53
CA ARG A 160 13.02 -5.39 5.73
C ARG A 160 14.46 -5.81 5.46
N ALA A 161 14.85 -6.98 5.98
CA ALA A 161 16.19 -7.53 5.73
C ALA A 161 16.46 -7.78 4.24
N LEU A 162 15.46 -8.27 3.47
CA LEU A 162 15.57 -8.45 2.03
C LEU A 162 15.66 -7.14 1.27
N LEU A 163 14.80 -6.15 1.60
CA LEU A 163 14.84 -4.81 1.00
C LEU A 163 16.21 -4.17 1.19
N GLN A 164 16.76 -4.23 2.41
CA GLN A 164 18.06 -3.67 2.75
C GLN A 164 19.20 -4.43 2.06
N LYS A 165 19.22 -5.76 2.13
CA LYS A 165 20.27 -6.61 1.55
C LYS A 165 20.38 -6.42 0.05
N HIS A 166 19.27 -6.36 -0.65
CA HIS A 166 19.22 -6.26 -2.10
C HIS A 166 19.09 -4.82 -2.61
N ARG A 167 19.00 -3.83 -1.71
CA ARG A 167 18.83 -2.40 -2.04
C ARG A 167 17.65 -2.16 -2.99
N ILE A 168 16.54 -2.82 -2.73
CA ILE A 168 15.31 -2.73 -3.50
C ILE A 168 14.23 -2.06 -2.66
N GLU A 169 13.27 -1.41 -3.32
CA GLU A 169 12.16 -0.71 -2.68
C GLU A 169 10.90 -1.57 -2.56
N ARG A 170 10.89 -2.72 -3.24
CA ARG A 170 9.68 -3.55 -3.35
C ARG A 170 10.03 -5.03 -3.35
N VAL A 171 9.17 -5.81 -2.67
CA VAL A 171 9.23 -7.27 -2.66
C VAL A 171 7.88 -7.81 -3.09
N MET A 172 7.86 -8.76 -4.03
CA MET A 172 6.64 -9.40 -4.46
C MET A 172 6.25 -10.51 -3.48
N VAL A 173 4.97 -10.59 -3.16
CA VAL A 173 4.39 -11.69 -2.39
C VAL A 173 3.80 -12.70 -3.37
N THR A 174 4.27 -13.93 -3.32
CA THR A 174 3.82 -14.99 -4.24
C THR A 174 3.55 -16.29 -3.48
N ASP A 175 2.73 -17.14 -4.06
CA ASP A 175 2.64 -18.54 -3.66
C ASP A 175 3.77 -19.40 -4.27
N LYS A 176 3.75 -20.71 -4.01
CA LYS A 176 4.72 -21.67 -4.56
C LYS A 176 4.69 -21.79 -6.08
N SER A 177 3.59 -21.39 -6.71
CA SER A 177 3.40 -21.41 -8.17
C SER A 177 3.71 -20.05 -8.81
N PHE A 178 4.33 -19.13 -8.07
CA PHE A 178 4.57 -17.74 -8.49
C PHE A 178 3.29 -16.97 -8.85
N LYS A 179 2.13 -17.39 -8.34
CA LYS A 179 0.92 -16.59 -8.44
C LYS A 179 1.07 -15.35 -7.56
N LEU A 180 0.81 -14.18 -8.15
CA LEU A 180 0.92 -12.91 -7.45
C LEU A 180 -0.16 -12.79 -6.38
N GLY A 181 0.24 -12.65 -5.11
CA GLY A 181 -0.64 -12.41 -3.96
C GLY A 181 -0.58 -10.98 -3.44
N GLY A 182 0.51 -10.25 -3.76
CA GLY A 182 0.68 -8.87 -3.33
C GLY A 182 2.07 -8.30 -3.62
N MET A 183 2.25 -7.06 -3.19
CA MET A 183 3.53 -6.35 -3.25
C MET A 183 3.73 -5.59 -1.94
N ILE A 184 4.93 -5.65 -1.38
CA ILE A 184 5.34 -4.88 -0.19
C ILE A 184 6.29 -3.78 -0.65
N THR A 185 6.08 -2.56 -0.15
CA THR A 185 6.90 -1.38 -0.47
C THR A 185 7.48 -0.76 0.78
#